data_b67820f49f2a8a04c7ca6f42d788865b
#
_entry.id   b67820f49f2a8a04c7ca6f42d788865b
#
_cell.length_a   1.000
_cell.length_b   1.000
_cell.length_c   1.000
_cell.angle_alpha   90.00
_cell.angle_beta   90.00
_cell.angle_gamma   90.00
#
_symmetry.space_group_name_H-M   'P 1'
#
loop_
_entity.id
_entity.type
_entity.pdbx_description
1 polymer ?
#
loop_
_entity_poly.entity_id
_entity_poly.type
_entity_poly.pdbx_seq_one_letter_code
_entity_poly.pdbx_strand_id
1 'polypeptide(L)'
;VKGIGGFYYVSDGNGTVHECKARGRFRKEKMKPMVGDFVEFEDLTGYSSIEEILPRRNAVKRPAVANIDRILLVLSAGKPAADLVLADKLLIQAEQNNIEPVVVINKTDADSERARELEEQYACYDTVLTSARNSEGIGGLKDRIRSMCVCLAGQSAVGKSSLVNRLDESFGLETGGLSKKTDRGRHTTRQAELFYIRDCDAYIVDTPGFSMFEMELEKKEIAGCYPEFRRFGKTCRFVSCMHDREPDCTVKQAVETGEINRERYERYLRIIHSLEEK
;
A
#
# COMPACT_ATOMS: atom_id res chain seq x y z
N VAL A 1 13.86 4.98 10.12
CA VAL A 1 12.63 5.75 10.25
C VAL A 1 12.52 6.79 9.13
N LYS A 2 13.60 7.49 8.82
CA LYS A 2 13.61 8.47 7.72
C LYS A 2 15.04 8.77 7.22
N GLY A 3 15.18 9.31 5.99
CA GLY A 3 16.48 9.72 5.45
C GLY A 3 16.41 11.12 4.87
N ILE A 4 17.30 12.04 5.29
CA ILE A 4 17.33 13.44 4.85
C ILE A 4 18.79 13.87 4.62
N GLY A 5 19.09 14.42 3.43
CA GLY A 5 20.38 15.04 3.17
C GLY A 5 21.61 14.14 3.32
N GLY A 6 21.43 12.82 3.20
CA GLY A 6 22.49 11.83 3.40
C GLY A 6 22.63 11.33 4.84
N PHE A 7 21.79 11.81 5.74
CA PHE A 7 21.63 11.28 7.09
C PHE A 7 20.42 10.35 7.15
N TYR A 8 20.49 9.35 8.02
CA TYR A 8 19.44 8.37 8.27
C TYR A 8 19.09 8.38 9.75
N TYR A 9 17.82 8.40 10.04
CA TYR A 9 17.29 8.37 11.40
C TYR A 9 16.85 6.96 11.71
N VAL A 10 17.53 6.30 12.64
CA VAL A 10 17.33 4.90 13.00
C VAL A 10 16.71 4.82 14.38
N SER A 11 15.59 4.10 14.51
CA SER A 11 14.99 3.80 15.81
C SER A 11 15.60 2.53 16.39
N ASP A 12 15.98 2.55 17.67
CA ASP A 12 16.51 1.39 18.39
C ASP A 12 15.44 0.44 18.94
N GLY A 13 14.17 0.70 18.65
CA GLY A 13 13.03 -0.07 19.17
C GLY A 13 12.62 0.31 20.60
N ASN A 14 13.44 1.06 21.34
CA ASN A 14 13.13 1.56 22.70
C ASN A 14 12.56 2.99 22.68
N GLY A 15 12.32 3.54 21.49
CA GLY A 15 11.81 4.88 21.27
C GLY A 15 12.89 5.95 21.09
N THR A 16 14.18 5.59 21.15
CA THR A 16 15.26 6.51 20.84
C THR A 16 15.54 6.51 19.34
N VAL A 17 15.76 7.68 18.77
CA VAL A 17 16.09 7.85 17.36
C VAL A 17 17.53 8.38 17.24
N HIS A 18 18.38 7.61 16.57
CA HIS A 18 19.79 7.92 16.34
C HIS A 18 19.99 8.52 14.96
N GLU A 19 20.73 9.62 14.86
CA GLU A 19 21.15 10.18 13.58
C GLU A 19 22.40 9.46 13.08
N CYS A 20 22.25 8.70 11.98
CA CYS A 20 23.30 7.85 11.43
C CYS A 20 23.77 8.33 10.05
N LYS A 21 25.02 8.03 9.72
CA LYS A 21 25.55 8.12 8.36
C LYS A 21 25.70 6.72 7.78
N ALA A 22 25.43 6.55 6.50
CA ALA A 22 25.72 5.29 5.80
C ALA A 22 27.20 5.21 5.44
N ARG A 23 27.85 4.06 5.67
CA ARG A 23 29.24 3.80 5.27
C ARG A 23 29.43 3.92 3.76
N GLY A 24 30.61 4.37 3.34
CA GLY A 24 30.97 4.57 1.93
C GLY A 24 30.88 3.29 1.09
N ARG A 25 30.94 2.08 1.70
CA ARG A 25 30.79 0.79 1.01
C ARG A 25 29.43 0.65 0.31
N PHE A 26 28.35 1.17 0.90
CA PHE A 26 27.01 1.09 0.29
C PHE A 26 26.93 1.82 -1.05
N ARG A 27 27.72 2.89 -1.25
CA ARG A 27 27.83 3.56 -2.56
C ARG A 27 28.51 2.68 -3.61
N LYS A 28 29.54 1.92 -3.21
CA LYS A 28 30.26 0.99 -4.12
C LYS A 28 29.37 -0.18 -4.51
N GLU A 29 28.57 -0.69 -3.58
CA GLU A 29 27.63 -1.80 -3.77
C GLU A 29 26.32 -1.37 -4.45
N LYS A 30 26.16 -0.07 -4.80
CA LYS A 30 24.92 0.53 -5.32
C LYS A 30 23.70 0.27 -4.42
N MET A 31 23.94 -0.03 -3.15
CA MET A 31 22.92 -0.23 -2.15
C MET A 31 22.69 1.09 -1.41
N LYS A 32 21.42 1.50 -1.29
CA LYS A 32 21.05 2.72 -0.57
C LYS A 32 20.05 2.34 0.52
N PRO A 33 20.28 2.78 1.79
CA PRO A 33 19.29 2.60 2.83
C PRO A 33 17.94 3.23 2.43
N MET A 34 16.87 2.52 2.71
CA MET A 34 15.49 2.94 2.47
C MET A 34 14.75 3.06 3.80
N VAL A 35 13.70 3.85 3.81
CA VAL A 35 12.76 3.89 4.95
C VAL A 35 12.15 2.50 5.12
N GLY A 36 12.10 1.99 6.37
CA GLY A 36 11.65 0.63 6.66
C GLY A 36 12.74 -0.44 6.62
N ASP A 37 14.00 -0.09 6.25
CA ASP A 37 15.11 -1.05 6.39
C ASP A 37 15.37 -1.37 7.86
N PHE A 38 15.62 -2.64 8.14
CA PHE A 38 16.28 -3.07 9.37
C PHE A 38 17.80 -2.96 9.16
N VAL A 39 18.46 -2.32 10.10
CA VAL A 39 19.89 -2.03 9.99
C VAL A 39 20.63 -2.35 11.28
N GLU A 40 21.89 -2.77 11.16
CA GLU A 40 22.82 -2.73 12.26
C GLU A 40 23.52 -1.39 12.23
N PHE A 41 23.62 -0.72 13.39
CA PHE A 41 24.33 0.54 13.51
C PHE A 41 25.21 0.56 14.75
N GLU A 42 26.25 1.36 14.73
CA GLU A 42 27.21 1.54 15.81
C GLU A 42 27.24 3.00 16.24
N ASP A 43 27.12 3.24 17.55
CA ASP A 43 27.31 4.55 18.14
C ASP A 43 28.80 4.80 18.35
N LEU A 44 29.35 5.74 17.57
CA LEU A 44 30.72 6.19 17.68
C LEU A 44 30.79 7.52 18.43
N THR A 45 31.95 7.86 18.94
CA THR A 45 32.14 9.14 19.62
C THR A 45 31.87 10.31 18.66
N GLY A 46 30.67 10.93 18.82
CA GLY A 46 30.28 12.11 18.06
C GLY A 46 29.37 11.84 16.82
N TYR A 47 29.13 10.58 16.41
CA TYR A 47 28.19 10.23 15.35
C TYR A 47 27.87 8.74 15.39
N SER A 48 26.72 8.35 14.79
CA SER A 48 26.36 6.95 14.60
C SER A 48 26.50 6.54 13.13
N SER A 49 26.86 5.28 12.90
CA SER A 49 27.10 4.75 11.56
C SER A 49 26.26 3.51 11.27
N ILE A 50 25.56 3.48 10.13
CA ILE A 50 24.94 2.24 9.65
C ILE A 50 26.02 1.31 9.12
N GLU A 51 26.14 0.15 9.77
CA GLU A 51 27.10 -0.88 9.46
C GLU A 51 26.59 -1.86 8.42
N GLU A 52 25.34 -2.33 8.60
CA GLU A 52 24.73 -3.31 7.71
C GLU A 52 23.26 -2.98 7.45
N ILE A 53 22.78 -3.32 6.26
CA ILE A 53 21.38 -3.32 5.89
C ILE A 53 20.96 -4.78 5.80
N LEU A 54 20.05 -5.22 6.66
CA LEU A 54 19.56 -6.59 6.69
C LEU A 54 18.76 -6.92 5.43
N PRO A 55 18.63 -8.21 5.05
CA PRO A 55 17.86 -8.61 3.89
C PRO A 55 16.43 -8.08 3.91
N ARG A 56 16.00 -7.47 2.83
CA ARG A 56 14.65 -6.94 2.65
C ARG A 56 13.69 -8.06 2.28
N ARG A 57 12.52 -8.09 2.91
CA ARG A 57 11.41 -8.98 2.51
C ARG A 57 10.75 -8.50 1.20
N ASN A 58 10.62 -7.19 1.08
CA ASN A 58 10.12 -6.50 -0.12
C ASN A 58 10.69 -5.07 -0.16
N ALA A 59 10.60 -4.44 -1.32
CA ALA A 59 10.99 -3.05 -1.48
C ALA A 59 10.22 -2.40 -2.63
N VAL A 60 9.67 -1.23 -2.38
CA VAL A 60 9.03 -0.38 -3.39
C VAL A 60 10.02 0.72 -3.78
N LYS A 61 10.18 0.98 -5.08
CA LYS A 61 11.15 1.96 -5.58
C LYS A 61 10.66 3.41 -5.45
N ARG A 62 9.35 3.62 -5.61
CA ARG A 62 8.71 4.94 -5.55
C ARG A 62 7.35 4.85 -4.86
N PRO A 63 7.25 5.38 -3.64
CA PRO A 63 8.34 5.91 -2.82
C PRO A 63 9.32 4.81 -2.39
N ALA A 64 10.59 5.19 -2.09
CA ALA A 64 11.62 4.26 -1.69
C ALA A 64 11.38 3.76 -0.25
N VAL A 65 10.67 2.64 -0.09
CA VAL A 65 10.31 2.02 1.19
C VAL A 65 10.54 0.52 1.12
N ALA A 66 11.02 -0.07 2.21
CA ALA A 66 11.27 -1.49 2.35
C ALA A 66 10.47 -2.09 3.51
N ASN A 67 10.35 -3.42 3.50
CA ASN A 67 9.77 -4.20 4.59
C ASN A 67 8.34 -3.80 4.99
N ILE A 68 7.52 -3.48 4.00
CA ILE A 68 6.09 -3.23 4.21
C ILE A 68 5.39 -4.57 4.41
N ASP A 69 4.64 -4.71 5.51
CA ASP A 69 3.85 -5.91 5.79
C ASP A 69 2.53 -5.88 5.03
N ARG A 70 1.81 -4.74 5.10
CA ARG A 70 0.50 -4.60 4.49
C ARG A 70 0.32 -3.26 3.79
N ILE A 71 -0.48 -3.28 2.73
CA ILE A 71 -1.01 -2.07 2.12
C ILE A 71 -2.49 -1.92 2.48
N LEU A 72 -2.84 -0.78 3.08
CA LEU A 72 -4.22 -0.42 3.38
C LEU A 72 -4.78 0.35 2.18
N LEU A 73 -5.47 -0.33 1.28
CA LEU A 73 -6.14 0.31 0.15
C LEU A 73 -7.45 0.93 0.63
N VAL A 74 -7.47 2.26 0.76
CA VAL A 74 -8.64 2.98 1.24
C VAL A 74 -9.55 3.38 0.07
N LEU A 75 -10.77 2.87 0.10
CA LEU A 75 -11.87 3.21 -0.80
C LEU A 75 -12.90 4.06 -0.04
N SER A 76 -13.60 4.93 -0.76
CA SER A 76 -14.71 5.71 -0.18
C SER A 76 -16.05 5.18 -0.66
N ALA A 77 -16.94 4.82 0.26
CA ALA A 77 -18.34 4.54 -0.07
C ALA A 77 -19.11 5.82 -0.41
N GLY A 78 -18.68 6.96 0.18
CA GLY A 78 -19.28 8.27 -0.07
C GLY A 78 -18.55 9.09 -1.14
N LYS A 79 -18.71 10.42 -1.08
CA LYS A 79 -18.02 11.35 -1.99
C LYS A 79 -16.59 11.63 -1.53
N PRO A 80 -15.60 11.76 -2.45
CA PRO A 80 -15.72 11.44 -3.87
C PRO A 80 -15.92 9.94 -4.10
N ALA A 81 -16.56 9.55 -5.21
CA ALA A 81 -16.69 8.15 -5.57
C ALA A 81 -15.32 7.51 -5.77
N ALA A 82 -15.16 6.26 -5.35
CA ALA A 82 -13.91 5.53 -5.48
C ALA A 82 -13.55 5.29 -6.96
N ASP A 83 -12.32 5.61 -7.36
CA ASP A 83 -11.74 5.19 -8.63
C ASP A 83 -11.29 3.73 -8.53
N LEU A 84 -12.15 2.82 -8.98
CA LEU A 84 -11.91 1.37 -8.85
C LEU A 84 -10.86 0.86 -9.84
N VAL A 85 -10.61 1.57 -10.95
CA VAL A 85 -9.50 1.22 -11.87
C VAL A 85 -8.16 1.54 -11.20
N LEU A 86 -8.05 2.69 -10.54
CA LEU A 86 -6.88 3.03 -9.74
C LEU A 86 -6.71 2.04 -8.58
N ALA A 87 -7.79 1.67 -7.90
CA ALA A 87 -7.78 0.69 -6.83
C ALA A 87 -7.22 -0.66 -7.29
N ASP A 88 -7.71 -1.19 -8.40
CA ASP A 88 -7.23 -2.45 -8.97
C ASP A 88 -5.75 -2.37 -9.39
N LYS A 89 -5.31 -1.25 -9.94
CA LYS A 89 -3.89 -1.01 -10.24
C LYS A 89 -3.00 -1.02 -8.98
N LEU A 90 -3.47 -0.45 -7.88
CA LEU A 90 -2.75 -0.46 -6.59
C LEU A 90 -2.69 -1.88 -5.99
N LEU A 91 -3.75 -2.68 -6.14
CA LEU A 91 -3.77 -4.08 -5.71
C LEU A 91 -2.80 -4.94 -6.54
N ILE A 92 -2.79 -4.77 -7.86
CA ILE A 92 -1.82 -5.45 -8.75
C ILE A 92 -0.39 -5.18 -8.29
N GLN A 93 -0.08 -3.95 -7.92
CA GLN A 93 1.27 -3.59 -7.45
C GLN A 93 1.59 -4.16 -6.07
N ALA A 94 0.63 -4.23 -5.16
CA ALA A 94 0.81 -4.87 -3.88
C ALA A 94 1.15 -6.36 -4.07
N GLU A 95 0.38 -7.06 -4.89
CA GLU A 95 0.59 -8.47 -5.24
C GLU A 95 1.96 -8.70 -5.90
N GLN A 96 2.35 -7.84 -6.84
CA GLN A 96 3.65 -7.91 -7.53
C GLN A 96 4.83 -7.78 -6.56
N ASN A 97 4.69 -6.95 -5.53
CA ASN A 97 5.73 -6.71 -4.54
C ASN A 97 5.63 -7.65 -3.32
N ASN A 98 4.76 -8.65 -3.35
CA ASN A 98 4.49 -9.56 -2.23
C ASN A 98 4.12 -8.80 -0.94
N ILE A 99 3.29 -7.76 -1.06
CA ILE A 99 2.75 -7.00 0.05
C ILE A 99 1.28 -7.38 0.18
N GLU A 100 0.88 -7.83 1.37
CA GLU A 100 -0.49 -8.26 1.65
C GLU A 100 -1.45 -7.05 1.64
N PRO A 101 -2.48 -7.02 0.75
CA PRO A 101 -3.44 -5.92 0.73
C PRO A 101 -4.58 -6.16 1.71
N VAL A 102 -5.02 -5.08 2.36
CA VAL A 102 -6.27 -4.98 3.11
C VAL A 102 -7.11 -3.88 2.47
N VAL A 103 -8.34 -4.17 2.07
CA VAL A 103 -9.24 -3.19 1.48
C VAL A 103 -10.06 -2.52 2.58
N VAL A 104 -9.81 -1.24 2.80
CA VAL A 104 -10.48 -0.42 3.82
C VAL A 104 -11.57 0.40 3.15
N ILE A 105 -12.83 0.03 3.36
CA ILE A 105 -13.98 0.74 2.81
C ILE A 105 -14.44 1.77 3.84
N ASN A 106 -14.08 3.02 3.60
CA ASN A 106 -14.32 4.13 4.51
C ASN A 106 -15.56 4.94 4.12
N LYS A 107 -16.06 5.74 5.08
CA LYS A 107 -17.29 6.57 4.96
C LYS A 107 -18.56 5.74 4.81
N THR A 108 -18.64 4.61 5.49
CA THR A 108 -19.84 3.76 5.54
C THR A 108 -21.06 4.49 6.09
N ASP A 109 -20.84 5.53 6.91
CA ASP A 109 -21.85 6.45 7.40
C ASP A 109 -22.51 7.32 6.31
N ALA A 110 -21.83 7.50 5.18
CA ALA A 110 -22.36 8.30 4.07
C ALA A 110 -23.21 7.46 3.10
N ASP A 111 -22.86 6.20 2.87
CA ASP A 111 -23.57 5.29 1.97
C ASP A 111 -23.25 3.83 2.34
N SER A 112 -24.14 3.22 3.11
CA SER A 112 -23.97 1.83 3.58
C SER A 112 -24.24 0.79 2.50
N GLU A 113 -25.09 1.10 1.53
CA GLU A 113 -25.40 0.20 0.40
C GLU A 113 -24.17 0.11 -0.52
N ARG A 114 -23.62 1.27 -0.88
CA ARG A 114 -22.39 1.32 -1.66
C ARG A 114 -21.20 0.66 -0.95
N ALA A 115 -21.14 0.75 0.37
CA ALA A 115 -20.10 0.07 1.15
C ALA A 115 -20.18 -1.45 1.00
N ARG A 116 -21.38 -2.04 1.03
CA ARG A 116 -21.60 -3.49 0.82
C ARG A 116 -21.26 -3.92 -0.60
N GLU A 117 -21.68 -3.14 -1.60
CA GLU A 117 -21.31 -3.43 -3.00
C GLU A 117 -19.78 -3.46 -3.20
N LEU A 118 -19.06 -2.53 -2.58
CA LEU A 118 -17.60 -2.52 -2.64
C LEU A 118 -17.01 -3.73 -1.91
N GLU A 119 -17.54 -4.10 -0.75
CA GLU A 119 -17.11 -5.30 -0.01
C GLU A 119 -17.29 -6.57 -0.84
N GLU A 120 -18.43 -6.73 -1.51
CA GLU A 120 -18.67 -7.85 -2.42
C GLU A 120 -17.71 -7.87 -3.61
N GLN A 121 -17.43 -6.71 -4.22
CA GLN A 121 -16.49 -6.62 -5.33
C GLN A 121 -15.05 -7.01 -4.94
N TYR A 122 -14.66 -6.79 -3.70
CA TYR A 122 -13.33 -7.08 -3.19
C TYR A 122 -13.29 -8.25 -2.19
N ALA A 123 -14.31 -9.12 -2.18
CA ALA A 123 -14.42 -10.26 -1.27
C ALA A 123 -13.26 -11.28 -1.36
N CYS A 124 -12.44 -11.22 -2.41
CA CYS A 124 -11.22 -12.02 -2.55
C CYS A 124 -10.05 -11.52 -1.67
N TYR A 125 -10.19 -10.35 -1.04
CA TYR A 125 -9.23 -9.76 -0.11
C TYR A 125 -9.79 -9.69 1.32
N ASP A 126 -8.92 -9.48 2.30
CA ASP A 126 -9.35 -9.06 3.64
C ASP A 126 -9.94 -7.64 3.54
N THR A 127 -11.20 -7.49 3.92
CA THR A 127 -11.92 -6.22 3.87
C THR A 127 -12.27 -5.74 5.27
N VAL A 128 -12.32 -4.43 5.46
CA VAL A 128 -12.80 -3.80 6.69
C VAL A 128 -13.64 -2.57 6.38
N LEU A 129 -14.86 -2.56 6.90
CA LEU A 129 -15.78 -1.42 6.81
C LEU A 129 -15.46 -0.42 7.91
N THR A 130 -15.29 0.86 7.57
CA THR A 130 -14.93 1.91 8.52
C THR A 130 -15.72 3.19 8.30
N SER A 131 -15.95 3.92 9.39
CA SER A 131 -16.30 5.33 9.36
C SER A 131 -15.31 6.11 10.25
N ALA A 132 -14.37 6.80 9.63
CA ALA A 132 -13.47 7.69 10.37
C ALA A 132 -14.23 8.81 11.08
N ARG A 133 -15.45 9.16 10.63
CA ARG A 133 -16.31 10.16 11.26
C ARG A 133 -16.86 9.67 12.60
N ASN A 134 -17.41 8.45 12.60
CA ASN A 134 -18.08 7.86 13.76
C ASN A 134 -17.16 6.96 14.60
N SER A 135 -15.90 6.76 14.17
CA SER A 135 -14.94 5.81 14.77
C SER A 135 -15.38 4.34 14.67
N GLU A 136 -16.29 4.01 13.74
CA GLU A 136 -16.74 2.65 13.48
C GLU A 136 -15.65 1.87 12.71
N GLY A 137 -15.48 0.57 13.04
CA GLY A 137 -14.53 -0.32 12.39
C GLY A 137 -13.04 -0.05 12.70
N ILE A 138 -12.70 1.00 13.47
CA ILE A 138 -11.31 1.37 13.79
C ILE A 138 -10.62 0.29 14.62
N GLY A 139 -11.33 -0.34 15.57
CA GLY A 139 -10.79 -1.48 16.34
C GLY A 139 -10.35 -2.63 15.43
N GLY A 140 -11.22 -3.05 14.51
CA GLY A 140 -10.91 -4.10 13.53
C GLY A 140 -9.75 -3.72 12.59
N LEU A 141 -9.60 -2.44 12.27
CA LEU A 141 -8.44 -1.95 11.50
C LEU A 141 -7.15 -2.01 12.34
N LYS A 142 -7.19 -1.60 13.63
CA LYS A 142 -6.05 -1.72 14.55
C LYS A 142 -5.57 -3.17 14.70
N ASP A 143 -6.48 -4.13 14.80
CA ASP A 143 -6.12 -5.54 14.92
C ASP A 143 -5.40 -6.08 13.67
N ARG A 144 -5.77 -5.59 12.49
CA ARG A 144 -5.15 -5.98 11.21
C ARG A 144 -3.76 -5.41 10.99
N ILE A 145 -3.38 -4.37 11.72
CA ILE A 145 -2.08 -3.70 11.55
C ILE A 145 -1.15 -3.89 12.75
N ARG A 146 -1.59 -4.61 13.78
CA ARG A 146 -0.84 -4.80 15.03
C ARG A 146 0.56 -5.34 14.79
N SER A 147 1.56 -4.66 15.33
CA SER A 147 3.00 -4.97 15.23
C SER A 147 3.51 -5.06 13.77
N MET A 148 2.90 -4.28 12.85
CA MET A 148 3.21 -4.29 11.43
C MET A 148 3.68 -2.92 10.94
N CYS A 149 4.42 -2.94 9.83
CA CYS A 149 4.71 -1.76 9.03
C CYS A 149 3.73 -1.70 7.86
N VAL A 150 2.87 -0.68 7.84
CA VAL A 150 1.79 -0.58 6.85
C VAL A 150 1.89 0.70 6.04
N CYS A 151 1.37 0.66 4.83
CA CYS A 151 1.28 1.80 3.94
C CYS A 151 -0.17 2.05 3.55
N LEU A 152 -0.60 3.33 3.52
CA LEU A 152 -1.93 3.70 3.04
C LEU A 152 -1.88 4.08 1.56
N ALA A 153 -2.75 3.45 0.77
CA ALA A 153 -2.94 3.75 -0.64
C ALA A 153 -4.40 4.14 -0.93
N GLY A 154 -4.64 4.76 -2.07
CA GLY A 154 -5.97 5.13 -2.55
C GLY A 154 -6.05 6.57 -2.98
N GLN A 155 -7.16 6.89 -3.65
CA GLN A 155 -7.47 8.20 -4.22
C GLN A 155 -7.40 9.33 -3.18
N SER A 156 -7.23 10.56 -3.65
CA SER A 156 -7.32 11.74 -2.77
C SER A 156 -8.74 11.87 -2.18
N ALA A 157 -8.82 12.40 -0.96
CA ALA A 157 -10.06 12.67 -0.24
C ALA A 157 -10.93 11.44 0.13
N VAL A 158 -10.42 10.20 0.04
CA VAL A 158 -11.13 8.99 0.54
C VAL A 158 -11.12 8.87 2.07
N GLY A 159 -10.32 9.70 2.76
CA GLY A 159 -10.27 9.76 4.21
C GLY A 159 -9.04 9.12 4.86
N LYS A 160 -7.93 8.94 4.12
CA LYS A 160 -6.68 8.37 4.66
C LYS A 160 -6.19 9.10 5.90
N SER A 161 -6.05 10.44 5.85
CA SER A 161 -5.63 11.25 7.00
C SER A 161 -6.59 11.15 8.19
N SER A 162 -7.89 11.09 7.91
CA SER A 162 -8.89 10.92 8.94
C SER A 162 -8.79 9.57 9.64
N LEU A 163 -8.51 8.50 8.89
CA LEU A 163 -8.27 7.16 9.45
C LEU A 163 -7.00 7.15 10.31
N VAL A 164 -5.90 7.75 9.84
CA VAL A 164 -4.66 7.85 10.63
C VAL A 164 -4.90 8.59 11.95
N ASN A 165 -5.63 9.71 11.94
CA ASN A 165 -6.00 10.44 13.16
C ASN A 165 -6.88 9.62 14.11
N ARG A 166 -7.66 8.63 13.59
CA ARG A 166 -8.45 7.73 14.42
C ARG A 166 -7.66 6.54 14.95
N LEU A 167 -6.62 6.15 14.23
CA LEU A 167 -5.69 5.13 14.70
C LEU A 167 -4.83 5.65 15.86
N ASP A 168 -4.41 6.92 15.81
CA ASP A 168 -3.71 7.61 16.88
C ASP A 168 -4.01 9.12 16.84
N GLU A 169 -4.66 9.62 17.88
CA GLU A 169 -5.10 11.02 17.98
C GLU A 169 -3.93 12.01 18.09
N SER A 170 -2.73 11.53 18.46
CA SER A 170 -1.53 12.37 18.60
C SER A 170 -1.04 12.97 17.29
N PHE A 171 -1.39 12.39 16.13
CA PHE A 171 -0.93 12.88 14.82
C PHE A 171 -1.52 14.23 14.42
N GLY A 172 -2.77 14.50 14.76
CA GLY A 172 -3.42 15.80 14.51
C GLY A 172 -3.34 16.24 13.03
N LEU A 173 -3.36 15.29 12.08
CA LEU A 173 -3.26 15.58 10.66
C LEU A 173 -4.46 16.40 10.20
N GLU A 174 -4.22 17.47 9.43
CA GLU A 174 -5.31 18.23 8.82
C GLU A 174 -6.07 17.36 7.83
N THR A 175 -7.39 17.30 8.01
CA THR A 175 -8.26 16.58 7.09
C THR A 175 -8.23 17.26 5.73
N GLY A 176 -7.62 16.61 4.74
CA GLY A 176 -7.42 17.12 3.38
C GLY A 176 -5.97 17.09 2.88
N GLY A 177 -5.00 16.69 3.71
CA GLY A 177 -3.62 16.69 3.28
C GLY A 177 -2.65 15.88 4.10
N LEU A 178 -2.56 14.56 3.88
CA LEU A 178 -1.29 13.85 4.09
C LEU A 178 -0.17 14.47 3.20
N SER A 179 -0.53 15.33 2.24
CA SER A 179 0.39 15.95 1.30
C SER A 179 0.71 17.43 1.55
N LYS A 180 0.20 18.05 2.63
CA LYS A 180 0.32 19.51 2.83
C LYS A 180 1.04 19.99 4.08
N LYS A 181 1.47 19.14 5.01
CA LYS A 181 2.22 19.60 6.19
C LYS A 181 3.70 19.23 6.15
N THR A 182 4.46 19.93 5.34
CA THR A 182 5.78 20.42 5.74
C THR A 182 5.91 21.87 5.29
N ASP A 183 5.19 22.76 5.98
CA ASP A 183 5.42 24.20 5.89
C ASP A 183 6.67 24.55 6.72
N ARG A 184 7.81 24.03 6.29
CA ARG A 184 9.15 24.50 6.66
C ARG A 184 10.08 24.39 5.45
N GLY A 185 10.08 25.42 4.62
CA GLY A 185 11.16 25.68 3.68
C GLY A 185 10.97 25.07 2.28
N ARG A 186 10.95 25.94 1.29
CA ARG A 186 11.12 25.69 -0.15
C ARG A 186 12.15 24.57 -0.41
N HIS A 187 11.83 23.65 -1.31
CA HIS A 187 12.67 22.53 -1.78
C HIS A 187 12.83 21.35 -0.82
N THR A 188 11.75 20.59 -0.57
CA THR A 188 11.92 19.27 0.01
C THR A 188 11.49 18.19 -0.97
N THR A 189 12.46 17.43 -1.41
CA THR A 189 12.32 16.11 -2.01
C THR A 189 11.29 15.32 -1.23
N ARG A 190 10.30 14.74 -1.91
CA ARG A 190 9.25 13.89 -1.33
C ARG A 190 9.89 12.65 -0.72
N GLN A 191 10.19 12.68 0.57
CA GLN A 191 10.82 11.57 1.28
C GLN A 191 9.76 10.84 2.11
N ALA A 192 9.83 9.52 2.13
CA ALA A 192 9.01 8.70 2.99
C ALA A 192 9.45 8.85 4.44
N GLU A 193 8.52 8.76 5.39
CA GLU A 193 8.77 8.76 6.83
C GLU A 193 7.88 7.72 7.51
N LEU A 194 8.39 7.05 8.55
CA LEU A 194 7.63 6.11 9.37
C LEU A 194 7.07 6.82 10.59
N PHE A 195 5.79 6.67 10.83
CA PHE A 195 5.10 7.13 12.03
C PHE A 195 4.69 5.94 12.90
N TYR A 196 5.04 5.97 14.17
CA TYR A 196 4.71 4.92 15.12
C TYR A 196 3.36 5.16 15.77
N ILE A 197 2.48 4.14 15.72
CA ILE A 197 1.17 4.12 16.36
C ILE A 197 1.25 3.29 17.63
N ARG A 198 1.21 3.93 18.77
CA ARG A 198 1.40 3.29 20.10
C ARG A 198 0.33 2.25 20.41
N ASP A 199 -0.94 2.56 20.14
CA ASP A 199 -2.10 1.73 20.52
C ASP A 199 -2.07 0.30 19.93
N CYS A 200 -1.41 0.10 18.82
CA CYS A 200 -1.32 -1.19 18.14
C CYS A 200 0.11 -1.59 17.77
N ASP A 201 1.13 -0.90 18.33
CA ASP A 201 2.55 -1.19 18.07
C ASP A 201 2.86 -1.28 16.57
N ALA A 202 2.34 -0.36 15.78
CA ALA A 202 2.45 -0.39 14.32
C ALA A 202 3.21 0.82 13.77
N TYR A 203 3.76 0.67 12.58
CA TYR A 203 4.33 1.78 11.83
C TYR A 203 3.49 2.08 10.61
N ILE A 204 3.18 3.35 10.39
CA ILE A 204 2.58 3.83 9.13
C ILE A 204 3.62 4.54 8.31
N VAL A 205 3.74 4.15 7.05
CA VAL A 205 4.56 4.87 6.06
C VAL A 205 3.78 6.07 5.56
N ASP A 206 4.24 7.28 5.87
CA ASP A 206 3.76 8.48 5.18
C ASP A 206 4.57 8.71 3.91
N THR A 207 3.89 8.60 2.82
CA THR A 207 4.46 8.85 1.50
C THR A 207 3.57 9.82 0.75
N PRO A 208 3.99 11.07 0.60
CA PRO A 208 3.30 11.99 -0.28
C PRO A 208 3.26 11.40 -1.71
N GLY A 209 2.09 10.99 -2.17
CA GLY A 209 1.91 10.49 -3.53
C GLY A 209 1.92 8.97 -3.73
N PHE A 210 1.55 8.18 -2.72
CA PHE A 210 1.31 6.72 -2.86
C PHE A 210 0.09 6.39 -3.77
N SER A 211 -0.35 7.35 -4.56
CA SER A 211 -1.40 7.20 -5.57
C SER A 211 -0.86 6.99 -6.99
N MET A 212 0.46 6.97 -7.17
CA MET A 212 1.07 6.87 -8.50
C MET A 212 2.25 5.88 -8.47
N PHE A 213 1.93 4.62 -8.57
CA PHE A 213 2.91 3.61 -8.90
C PHE A 213 3.05 3.50 -10.43
N GLU A 214 4.25 3.46 -10.93
CA GLU A 214 4.51 3.04 -12.30
C GLU A 214 4.37 1.52 -12.36
N MET A 215 3.40 0.99 -13.09
CA MET A 215 3.32 -0.44 -13.35
C MET A 215 4.41 -0.81 -14.36
N GLU A 216 5.40 -1.56 -13.90
CA GLU A 216 6.45 -2.17 -14.74
C GLU A 216 6.08 -3.62 -15.11
N LEU A 217 4.79 -3.95 -15.25
CA LEU A 217 4.31 -5.30 -15.55
C LEU A 217 4.09 -5.50 -17.03
N GLU A 218 4.50 -6.65 -17.54
CA GLU A 218 4.04 -7.13 -18.82
C GLU A 218 2.56 -7.57 -18.70
N LYS A 219 1.79 -7.35 -19.76
CA LYS A 219 0.37 -7.70 -19.83
C LYS A 219 0.06 -9.12 -19.33
N LYS A 220 0.92 -10.10 -19.66
CA LYS A 220 0.78 -11.51 -19.26
C LYS A 220 0.89 -11.76 -17.75
N GLU A 221 1.52 -10.85 -17.00
CA GLU A 221 1.76 -11.00 -15.57
C GLU A 221 0.57 -10.51 -14.73
N ILE A 222 -0.27 -9.62 -15.31
CA ILE A 222 -1.37 -8.97 -14.59
C ILE A 222 -2.41 -9.97 -14.09
N ALA A 223 -2.77 -10.97 -14.90
CA ALA A 223 -3.74 -11.99 -14.50
C ALA A 223 -3.31 -12.73 -13.22
N GLY A 224 -2.00 -12.98 -13.08
CA GLY A 224 -1.41 -13.59 -11.88
C GLY A 224 -1.52 -12.74 -10.61
N CYS A 225 -1.76 -11.43 -10.73
CA CYS A 225 -1.96 -10.51 -9.61
C CYS A 225 -3.42 -10.44 -9.12
N TYR A 226 -4.33 -11.23 -9.71
CA TYR A 226 -5.71 -11.34 -9.24
C TYR A 226 -5.90 -12.64 -8.46
N PRO A 227 -6.13 -12.61 -7.12
CA PRO A 227 -6.26 -13.82 -6.30
C PRO A 227 -7.35 -14.75 -6.80
N GLU A 228 -8.50 -14.19 -7.21
CA GLU A 228 -9.62 -14.93 -7.77
C GLU A 228 -9.26 -15.61 -9.09
N PHE A 229 -8.44 -15.00 -9.94
CA PHE A 229 -8.00 -15.63 -11.19
C PHE A 229 -7.01 -16.76 -10.94
N ARG A 230 -6.14 -16.64 -9.93
CA ARG A 230 -5.22 -17.73 -9.54
C ARG A 230 -5.96 -18.99 -9.13
N ARG A 231 -7.17 -18.85 -8.55
CA ARG A 231 -8.01 -19.98 -8.15
C ARG A 231 -8.56 -20.73 -9.37
N PHE A 232 -9.14 -20.03 -10.34
CA PHE A 232 -9.82 -20.61 -11.49
C PHE A 232 -8.88 -20.82 -12.70
N GLY A 233 -7.88 -19.98 -12.88
CA GLY A 233 -6.99 -19.98 -14.03
C GLY A 233 -6.13 -21.24 -14.20
N LYS A 234 -5.92 -21.99 -13.10
CA LYS A 234 -5.14 -23.26 -13.12
C LYS A 234 -5.76 -24.32 -14.03
N THR A 235 -7.04 -24.24 -14.32
CA THR A 235 -7.80 -25.21 -15.11
C THR A 235 -8.14 -24.69 -16.52
N CYS A 236 -7.63 -23.52 -16.90
CA CYS A 236 -7.77 -23.03 -18.27
C CYS A 236 -7.09 -23.96 -19.27
N ARG A 237 -7.69 -24.07 -20.46
CA ARG A 237 -7.14 -24.88 -21.55
C ARG A 237 -5.73 -24.45 -22.00
N PHE A 238 -5.44 -23.15 -21.93
CA PHE A 238 -4.16 -22.58 -22.34
C PHE A 238 -3.33 -22.18 -21.13
N VAL A 239 -2.07 -22.58 -21.07
CA VAL A 239 -1.14 -22.29 -19.96
C VAL A 239 -0.91 -20.78 -19.79
N SER A 240 -0.90 -20.02 -20.89
CA SER A 240 -0.73 -18.56 -20.89
C SER A 240 -2.04 -17.82 -21.13
N CYS A 241 -3.15 -18.37 -20.65
CA CYS A 241 -4.46 -17.74 -20.80
C CYS A 241 -4.49 -16.38 -20.15
N MET A 242 -4.83 -15.36 -20.92
CA MET A 242 -4.97 -13.99 -20.45
C MET A 242 -6.42 -13.69 -20.01
N HIS A 243 -7.31 -14.70 -20.12
CA HIS A 243 -8.71 -14.60 -19.74
C HIS A 243 -9.50 -13.51 -20.48
N ASP A 244 -9.07 -13.15 -21.69
CA ASP A 244 -9.67 -12.15 -22.56
C ASP A 244 -10.46 -12.81 -23.70
N ARG A 245 -9.77 -13.23 -24.76
CA ARG A 245 -10.40 -13.77 -25.98
C ARG A 245 -10.34 -15.28 -26.09
N GLU A 246 -9.58 -15.94 -25.23
CA GLU A 246 -9.38 -17.38 -25.30
C GLU A 246 -10.71 -18.14 -25.10
N PRO A 247 -10.97 -19.14 -25.95
CA PRO A 247 -12.11 -20.05 -25.77
C PRO A 247 -11.88 -20.97 -24.57
N ASP A 248 -12.94 -21.51 -24.00
CA ASP A 248 -12.92 -22.48 -22.89
C ASP A 248 -12.13 -21.96 -21.66
N CYS A 249 -12.26 -20.68 -21.36
CA CYS A 249 -11.58 -20.04 -20.23
C CYS A 249 -12.39 -20.20 -18.95
N THR A 250 -11.83 -20.88 -17.96
CA THR A 250 -12.51 -21.15 -16.67
C THR A 250 -12.70 -19.88 -15.83
N VAL A 251 -11.87 -18.86 -15.97
CA VAL A 251 -12.08 -17.56 -15.34
C VAL A 251 -13.31 -16.87 -15.91
N LYS A 252 -13.51 -16.89 -17.25
CA LYS A 252 -14.74 -16.34 -17.86
C LYS A 252 -15.99 -17.10 -17.44
N GLN A 253 -15.91 -18.42 -17.33
CA GLN A 253 -17.01 -19.23 -16.81
C GLN A 253 -17.34 -18.86 -15.36
N ALA A 254 -16.32 -18.66 -14.51
CA ALA A 254 -16.50 -18.21 -13.12
C ALA A 254 -17.13 -16.80 -13.03
N VAL A 255 -16.90 -15.92 -14.01
CA VAL A 255 -17.60 -14.63 -14.12
C VAL A 255 -19.06 -14.83 -14.51
N GLU A 256 -19.35 -15.75 -15.44
CA GLU A 256 -20.72 -16.05 -15.87
C GLU A 256 -21.55 -16.65 -14.75
N THR A 257 -20.97 -17.51 -13.91
CA THR A 257 -21.62 -18.12 -12.75
C THR A 257 -21.67 -17.23 -11.51
N GLY A 258 -21.02 -16.05 -11.54
CA GLY A 258 -20.99 -15.10 -10.43
C GLY A 258 -19.97 -15.43 -9.33
N GLU A 259 -19.10 -16.43 -9.52
CA GLU A 259 -18.01 -16.76 -8.59
C GLU A 259 -16.86 -15.73 -8.64
N ILE A 260 -16.75 -15.01 -9.75
CA ILE A 260 -15.91 -13.82 -9.91
C ILE A 260 -16.79 -12.62 -10.20
N ASN A 261 -16.60 -11.52 -9.49
CA ASN A 261 -17.37 -10.31 -9.71
C ASN A 261 -17.15 -9.76 -11.13
N ARG A 262 -18.26 -9.56 -11.87
CA ARG A 262 -18.24 -9.12 -13.28
C ARG A 262 -17.59 -7.75 -13.46
N GLU A 263 -17.92 -6.77 -12.62
CA GLU A 263 -17.36 -5.42 -12.74
C GLU A 263 -15.85 -5.41 -12.52
N ARG A 264 -15.36 -6.25 -11.58
CA ARG A 264 -13.92 -6.40 -11.33
C ARG A 264 -13.21 -7.04 -12.52
N TYR A 265 -13.80 -8.06 -13.15
CA TYR A 265 -13.29 -8.65 -14.38
C TYR A 265 -13.28 -7.65 -15.55
N GLU A 266 -14.31 -6.83 -15.71
CA GLU A 266 -14.36 -5.79 -16.74
C GLU A 266 -13.26 -4.73 -16.53
N ARG A 267 -12.95 -4.36 -15.28
CA ARG A 267 -11.83 -3.47 -14.98
C ARG A 267 -10.47 -4.12 -15.30
N TYR A 268 -10.32 -5.42 -15.03
CA TYR A 268 -9.15 -6.16 -15.47
C TYR A 268 -8.95 -6.03 -16.99
N LEU A 269 -9.99 -6.28 -17.79
CA LEU A 269 -9.91 -6.13 -19.24
C LEU A 269 -9.52 -4.71 -19.67
N ARG A 270 -10.08 -3.68 -19.04
CA ARG A 270 -9.69 -2.28 -19.30
C ARG A 270 -8.20 -2.03 -18.99
N ILE A 271 -7.70 -2.59 -17.90
CA ILE A 271 -6.29 -2.43 -17.52
C ILE A 271 -5.38 -3.09 -18.56
N ILE A 272 -5.62 -4.34 -18.93
CA ILE A 272 -4.77 -5.05 -19.89
C ILE A 272 -4.83 -4.46 -21.31
N HIS A 273 -5.98 -3.94 -21.74
CA HIS A 273 -6.11 -3.28 -23.03
C HIS A 273 -5.43 -1.91 -23.05
N SER A 274 -5.43 -1.16 -21.93
CA SER A 274 -4.72 0.12 -21.83
C SER A 274 -3.19 0.02 -21.96
N LEU A 275 -2.63 -1.17 -21.87
CA LEU A 275 -1.18 -1.42 -22.05
C LEU A 275 -0.81 -1.74 -23.51
N GLU A 276 -1.79 -2.03 -24.36
CA GLU A 276 -1.55 -2.26 -25.81
C GLU A 276 -1.35 -0.95 -26.59
N GLU A 277 -1.80 0.18 -26.01
CA GLU A 277 -1.76 1.49 -26.67
C GLU A 277 -0.45 2.28 -26.43
N LYS A 278 0.51 1.68 -25.71
CA LYS A 278 1.82 2.30 -25.43
C LYS A 278 2.94 1.56 -26.16
#